data_934c95c3eac4c298e1d6804fceb5e831
#
_entry.id   934c95c3eac4c298e1d6804fceb5e831
#
_cell.length_a   1.000
_cell.length_b   1.000
_cell.length_c   1.000
_cell.angle_alpha   90.00
_cell.angle_beta   90.00
_cell.angle_gamma   90.00
#
_symmetry.space_group_name_H-M   'P 1'
#
loop_
_entity.id
_entity.type
_entity.pdbx_description
1 polymer ?
#
loop_
_entity_poly.entity_id
_entity_poly.type
_entity_poly.pdbx_seq_one_letter_code
_entity_poly.pdbx_strand_id
1 'polypeptide(L)'
;IENNIANGVEYVLSNNKTQKIKIKANREVILSAGAINSPQILQISGIGPADILKKNGIKIIHDLYGVGKNLRDHYNVRLTGRVKNISTINEQSRGLPLIREIIKYFWNGNSILSLGPTLVYCFWHSDETIKNHDLQMTFTPASYPEGNQAGLDTEPGFSIAAWQQRPESLGWVNVKSSDPFEKPIIQPNYLSAPEDQRVTVEGIRLSRKLMHTNALSKYLDHELYPGKGVGDSFDELLDIARERGLTCYHQMGTCRMGPSADKTAVVSNELKVHGIENIRVVDASIMPTMLSANLNAGAMMIGEKASGIILKEK
;
A
#
# COMPACT_ATOMS: atom_id res chain seq x y z
N ILE A 1 -27.74 10.30 -0.58
CA ILE A 1 -28.35 9.18 -1.31
C ILE A 1 -29.82 9.13 -0.93
N GLU A 2 -30.71 9.09 -1.90
CA GLU A 2 -32.15 9.02 -1.73
C GLU A 2 -32.72 7.95 -2.68
N ASN A 3 -33.57 7.07 -2.17
CA ASN A 3 -34.18 5.99 -2.97
C ASN A 3 -33.14 5.13 -3.74
N ASN A 4 -32.00 4.83 -3.13
CA ASN A 4 -30.87 4.12 -3.74
C ASN A 4 -30.22 4.86 -4.94
N ILE A 5 -30.38 6.18 -5.05
CA ILE A 5 -29.78 7.01 -6.09
C ILE A 5 -28.82 8.00 -5.43
N ALA A 6 -27.58 8.08 -5.90
CA ALA A 6 -26.62 9.09 -5.48
C ALA A 6 -26.90 10.41 -6.19
N ASN A 7 -27.39 11.40 -5.45
CA ASN A 7 -27.80 12.69 -5.99
C ASN A 7 -26.73 13.77 -5.92
N GLY A 8 -25.62 13.49 -5.22
CA GLY A 8 -24.55 14.46 -5.03
C GLY A 8 -23.66 14.12 -3.83
N VAL A 9 -22.93 15.12 -3.36
CA VAL A 9 -22.01 15.00 -2.24
C VAL A 9 -22.25 16.11 -1.20
N GLU A 10 -21.98 15.80 0.06
CA GLU A 10 -21.90 16.76 1.15
C GLU A 10 -20.43 16.90 1.57
N TYR A 11 -19.95 18.12 1.68
CA TYR A 11 -18.57 18.40 2.13
C TYR A 11 -18.50 19.60 3.05
N VAL A 12 -17.36 19.80 3.69
CA VAL A 12 -17.05 20.99 4.48
C VAL A 12 -15.74 21.60 4.01
N LEU A 13 -15.58 22.91 4.23
CA LEU A 13 -14.30 23.57 3.98
C LEU A 13 -13.32 23.28 5.13
N SER A 14 -12.03 23.17 4.82
CA SER A 14 -10.98 22.88 5.81
C SER A 14 -10.91 23.92 6.93
N ASN A 15 -11.24 25.18 6.61
CA ASN A 15 -11.28 26.32 7.55
C ASN A 15 -12.63 26.47 8.28
N ASN A 16 -13.67 25.74 7.89
CA ASN A 16 -14.99 25.76 8.53
C ASN A 16 -15.66 24.38 8.49
N LYS A 17 -15.29 23.53 9.43
CA LYS A 17 -15.80 22.16 9.53
C LYS A 17 -17.26 22.04 10.00
N THR A 18 -17.86 23.11 10.45
CA THR A 18 -19.26 23.10 10.94
C THR A 18 -20.27 23.37 9.83
N GLN A 19 -19.88 24.05 8.77
CA GLN A 19 -20.75 24.39 7.66
C GLN A 19 -20.72 23.29 6.59
N LYS A 20 -21.76 22.49 6.54
CA LYS A 20 -21.97 21.50 5.53
C LYS A 20 -22.50 22.11 4.23
N ILE A 21 -21.86 21.82 3.12
CA ILE A 21 -22.22 22.28 1.77
C ILE A 21 -22.64 21.07 0.96
N LYS A 22 -23.79 21.15 0.28
CA LYS A 22 -24.28 20.10 -0.61
C LYS A 22 -24.14 20.55 -2.06
N ILE A 23 -23.56 19.66 -2.87
CA ILE A 23 -23.48 19.83 -4.33
C ILE A 23 -24.21 18.65 -5.01
N LYS A 24 -25.15 18.99 -5.91
CA LYS A 24 -25.84 17.99 -6.72
C LYS A 24 -24.96 17.52 -7.86
N ALA A 25 -24.98 16.21 -8.12
CA ALA A 25 -24.41 15.63 -9.32
C ALA A 25 -25.45 15.64 -10.45
N ASN A 26 -25.08 16.14 -11.62
CA ASN A 26 -25.98 16.15 -12.78
C ASN A 26 -26.09 14.78 -13.45
N ARG A 27 -25.08 13.92 -13.28
CA ARG A 27 -25.02 12.57 -13.88
C ARG A 27 -24.75 11.52 -12.83
N GLU A 28 -23.56 11.51 -12.27
CA GLU A 28 -23.12 10.51 -11.29
C GLU A 28 -22.05 11.07 -10.35
N VAL A 29 -21.84 10.38 -9.24
CA VAL A 29 -20.74 10.60 -8.29
C VAL A 29 -19.65 9.55 -8.56
N ILE A 30 -18.41 9.99 -8.66
CA ILE A 30 -17.25 9.12 -8.84
C ILE A 30 -16.40 9.19 -7.58
N LEU A 31 -16.27 8.07 -6.87
CA LEU A 31 -15.36 7.94 -5.71
C LEU A 31 -13.98 7.50 -6.20
N SER A 32 -12.96 8.31 -5.88
CA SER A 32 -11.55 8.03 -6.18
C SER A 32 -10.68 8.38 -4.95
N ALA A 33 -11.15 7.98 -3.76
CA ALA A 33 -10.53 8.33 -2.48
C ALA A 33 -9.51 7.27 -1.98
N GLY A 34 -9.27 6.24 -2.80
CA GLY A 34 -8.33 5.14 -2.50
C GLY A 34 -8.90 4.06 -1.59
N ALA A 35 -8.11 2.99 -1.41
CA ALA A 35 -8.54 1.77 -0.72
C ALA A 35 -8.95 1.96 0.76
N ILE A 36 -8.60 3.07 1.37
CA ILE A 36 -8.99 3.37 2.75
C ILE A 36 -10.23 4.24 2.80
N ASN A 37 -10.27 5.33 2.03
CA ASN A 37 -11.31 6.32 2.18
C ASN A 37 -12.54 6.05 1.29
N SER A 38 -12.41 5.37 0.15
CA SER A 38 -13.58 5.02 -0.67
C SER A 38 -14.57 4.12 0.07
N PRO A 39 -14.15 3.00 0.73
CA PRO A 39 -15.06 2.24 1.56
C PRO A 39 -15.56 3.01 2.77
N GLN A 40 -14.75 3.88 3.37
CA GLN A 40 -15.19 4.75 4.47
C GLN A 40 -16.34 5.66 4.05
N ILE A 41 -16.21 6.33 2.89
CA ILE A 41 -17.26 7.23 2.36
C ILE A 41 -18.55 6.44 2.08
N LEU A 42 -18.46 5.25 1.48
CA LEU A 42 -19.61 4.38 1.26
C LEU A 42 -20.29 4.01 2.59
N GLN A 43 -19.53 3.56 3.59
CA GLN A 43 -20.06 3.17 4.89
C GLN A 43 -20.74 4.35 5.60
N ILE A 44 -20.10 5.53 5.66
CA ILE A 44 -20.70 6.74 6.27
C ILE A 44 -21.98 7.15 5.53
N SER A 45 -22.03 6.92 4.22
CA SER A 45 -23.20 7.17 3.38
C SER A 45 -24.31 6.11 3.54
N GLY A 46 -24.13 5.12 4.42
CA GLY A 46 -25.11 4.06 4.67
C GLY A 46 -25.04 2.87 3.71
N ILE A 47 -23.94 2.73 2.95
CA ILE A 47 -23.70 1.61 2.03
C ILE A 47 -22.56 0.76 2.61
N GLY A 48 -22.83 -0.46 3.03
CA GLY A 48 -21.83 -1.34 3.61
C GLY A 48 -22.43 -2.47 4.44
N PRO A 49 -21.60 -3.23 5.17
CA PRO A 49 -22.09 -4.33 6.01
C PRO A 49 -23.07 -3.81 7.07
N ALA A 50 -24.30 -4.35 7.08
CA ALA A 50 -25.39 -3.85 7.92
C ALA A 50 -25.05 -3.90 9.43
N ASP A 51 -24.31 -4.90 9.89
CA ASP A 51 -23.85 -5.06 11.27
C ASP A 51 -22.88 -3.92 11.68
N ILE A 52 -21.93 -3.55 10.81
CA ILE A 52 -20.99 -2.45 11.04
C ILE A 52 -21.73 -1.12 11.07
N LEU A 53 -22.61 -0.87 10.09
CA LEU A 53 -23.38 0.38 10.02
C LEU A 53 -24.26 0.53 11.27
N LYS A 54 -24.99 -0.49 11.65
CA LYS A 54 -25.85 -0.51 12.85
C LYS A 54 -25.06 -0.26 14.14
N LYS A 55 -23.90 -0.93 14.30
CA LYS A 55 -23.01 -0.77 15.46
C LYS A 55 -22.59 0.69 15.65
N ASN A 56 -22.38 1.42 14.55
CA ASN A 56 -21.91 2.80 14.54
C ASN A 56 -23.03 3.85 14.41
N GLY A 57 -24.31 3.45 14.59
CA GLY A 57 -25.45 4.35 14.52
C GLY A 57 -25.71 4.96 13.13
N ILE A 58 -25.21 4.32 12.08
CA ILE A 58 -25.37 4.78 10.70
C ILE A 58 -26.64 4.13 10.10
N LYS A 59 -27.51 4.98 9.54
CA LYS A 59 -28.71 4.51 8.83
C LYS A 59 -28.34 3.65 7.64
N ILE A 60 -28.84 2.41 7.61
CA ILE A 60 -28.60 1.50 6.49
C ILE A 60 -29.45 1.97 5.30
N ILE A 61 -28.78 2.34 4.20
CA ILE A 61 -29.39 2.60 2.89
C ILE A 61 -29.35 1.31 2.06
N HIS A 62 -28.19 0.66 2.01
CA HIS A 62 -27.99 -0.57 1.27
C HIS A 62 -26.99 -1.49 1.98
N ASP A 63 -27.43 -2.71 2.29
CA ASP A 63 -26.56 -3.74 2.85
C ASP A 63 -25.66 -4.31 1.75
N LEU A 64 -24.40 -3.89 1.72
CA LEU A 64 -23.41 -4.33 0.76
C LEU A 64 -22.19 -4.87 1.50
N TYR A 65 -22.22 -6.16 1.78
CA TYR A 65 -21.25 -6.86 2.65
C TYR A 65 -19.78 -6.65 2.26
N GLY A 66 -19.48 -6.54 0.96
CA GLY A 66 -18.11 -6.42 0.44
C GLY A 66 -17.41 -5.11 0.78
N VAL A 67 -18.15 -4.04 1.11
CA VAL A 67 -17.56 -2.72 1.38
C VAL A 67 -16.63 -2.78 2.59
N GLY A 68 -15.38 -2.43 2.36
CA GLY A 68 -14.33 -2.47 3.36
C GLY A 68 -13.68 -3.84 3.57
N LYS A 69 -14.17 -4.92 2.95
CA LYS A 69 -13.56 -6.25 3.00
C LYS A 69 -12.46 -6.41 1.94
N ASN A 70 -11.74 -7.55 1.97
CA ASN A 70 -10.72 -7.89 0.99
C ASN A 70 -9.54 -6.87 0.92
N LEU A 71 -9.26 -6.16 2.01
CA LEU A 71 -8.06 -5.34 2.07
C LEU A 71 -6.82 -6.22 1.88
N ARG A 72 -6.00 -5.87 0.90
CA ARG A 72 -4.67 -6.45 0.72
C ARG A 72 -3.65 -5.34 0.63
N ASP A 73 -2.42 -5.69 0.98
CA ASP A 73 -1.28 -4.78 0.90
C ASP A 73 0.01 -5.59 0.78
N HIS A 74 1.04 -5.02 0.17
CA HIS A 74 2.37 -5.58 0.22
C HIS A 74 3.00 -5.27 1.58
N TYR A 75 3.45 -6.33 2.24
CA TYR A 75 4.12 -6.25 3.53
C TYR A 75 5.61 -6.54 3.37
N ASN A 76 6.45 -5.55 3.61
CA ASN A 76 7.88 -5.69 3.42
C ASN A 76 8.63 -5.85 4.74
N VAL A 77 9.70 -6.64 4.69
CA VAL A 77 10.70 -6.69 5.75
C VAL A 77 11.99 -6.11 5.19
N ARG A 78 12.52 -5.12 5.91
CA ARG A 78 13.74 -4.41 5.51
C ARG A 78 14.92 -4.90 6.35
N LEU A 79 15.95 -5.38 5.68
CA LEU A 79 17.24 -5.66 6.27
C LEU A 79 18.17 -4.46 6.04
N THR A 80 19.01 -4.18 7.02
CA THR A 80 19.95 -3.04 6.96
C THR A 80 21.36 -3.52 7.27
N GLY A 81 22.30 -3.17 6.40
CA GLY A 81 23.73 -3.36 6.60
C GLY A 81 24.45 -2.03 6.85
N ARG A 82 25.30 -1.96 7.85
CA ARG A 82 26.30 -0.88 7.99
C ARG A 82 27.43 -1.12 7.02
N VAL A 83 27.94 -0.04 6.47
CA VAL A 83 29.01 -0.12 5.45
C VAL A 83 30.32 0.51 5.93
N LYS A 84 31.41 0.06 5.31
CA LYS A 84 32.76 0.59 5.46
C LYS A 84 33.38 0.85 4.09
N ASN A 85 34.31 1.76 4.04
CA ASN A 85 35.12 2.07 2.84
C ASN A 85 34.30 2.54 1.63
N ILE A 86 33.08 3.01 1.82
CA ILE A 86 32.21 3.57 0.78
C ILE A 86 31.27 4.61 1.39
N SER A 87 30.97 5.67 0.64
CA SER A 87 29.96 6.65 1.01
C SER A 87 28.60 6.26 0.48
N THR A 88 27.56 6.54 1.26
CA THR A 88 26.17 6.25 0.94
C THR A 88 25.35 7.55 0.80
N ILE A 89 24.08 7.42 0.47
CA ILE A 89 23.15 8.56 0.42
C ILE A 89 23.01 9.22 1.80
N ASN A 90 23.21 8.46 2.90
CA ASN A 90 23.09 8.98 4.26
C ASN A 90 24.00 10.18 4.51
N GLU A 91 25.29 10.06 4.18
CA GLU A 91 26.26 11.14 4.38
C GLU A 91 26.11 12.22 3.32
N GLN A 92 25.80 11.85 2.08
CA GLN A 92 25.65 12.78 0.97
C GLN A 92 24.42 13.69 1.10
N SER A 93 23.45 13.29 1.88
CA SER A 93 22.19 14.04 2.11
C SER A 93 22.27 15.10 3.19
N ARG A 94 23.47 15.38 3.76
CA ARG A 94 23.64 16.28 4.92
C ARG A 94 24.87 17.18 4.78
N GLY A 95 24.81 18.33 5.49
CA GLY A 95 25.95 19.25 5.62
C GLY A 95 26.56 19.72 4.30
N LEU A 96 27.87 19.84 4.27
CA LEU A 96 28.61 20.27 3.06
C LEU A 96 28.46 19.31 1.87
N PRO A 97 28.44 17.98 2.03
CA PRO A 97 28.11 17.06 0.93
C PRO A 97 26.78 17.35 0.26
N LEU A 98 25.72 17.68 1.01
CA LEU A 98 24.42 18.04 0.44
C LEU A 98 24.51 19.30 -0.43
N ILE A 99 25.27 20.34 0.02
CA ILE A 99 25.46 21.56 -0.77
C ILE A 99 26.12 21.22 -2.12
N ARG A 100 27.12 20.34 -2.11
CA ARG A 100 27.76 19.85 -3.35
C ARG A 100 26.77 19.14 -4.26
N GLU A 101 25.91 18.29 -3.69
CA GLU A 101 24.87 17.57 -4.44
C GLU A 101 23.81 18.52 -5.02
N ILE A 102 23.43 19.58 -4.30
CA ILE A 102 22.55 20.64 -4.81
C ILE A 102 23.19 21.35 -6.00
N ILE A 103 24.45 21.74 -5.90
CA ILE A 103 25.20 22.38 -7.01
C ILE A 103 25.26 21.46 -8.23
N LYS A 104 25.58 20.18 -8.06
CA LYS A 104 25.58 19.19 -9.14
C LYS A 104 24.21 19.05 -9.79
N TYR A 105 23.13 19.02 -8.99
CA TYR A 105 21.76 18.91 -9.50
C TYR A 105 21.43 20.04 -10.50
N PHE A 106 21.72 21.27 -10.13
CA PHE A 106 21.49 22.42 -11.01
C PHE A 106 22.48 22.56 -12.16
N TRP A 107 23.69 21.99 -12.02
CA TRP A 107 24.73 22.09 -13.06
C TRP A 107 24.53 21.09 -14.19
N ASN A 108 24.32 19.80 -13.85
CA ASN A 108 24.27 18.71 -14.83
C ASN A 108 23.29 17.60 -14.50
N GLY A 109 22.50 17.72 -13.45
CA GLY A 109 21.51 16.72 -13.02
C GLY A 109 22.09 15.44 -12.37
N ASN A 110 23.40 15.25 -12.35
CA ASN A 110 24.06 14.05 -11.78
C ASN A 110 24.24 14.18 -10.27
N SER A 111 23.16 14.00 -9.52
CA SER A 111 23.12 14.18 -8.09
C SER A 111 22.23 13.13 -7.43
N ILE A 112 22.43 12.89 -6.13
CA ILE A 112 21.52 12.08 -5.34
C ILE A 112 20.08 12.64 -5.35
N LEU A 113 19.89 13.93 -5.61
CA LEU A 113 18.58 14.59 -5.71
C LEU A 113 17.81 14.21 -6.98
N SER A 114 18.47 13.65 -7.98
CA SER A 114 17.85 13.12 -9.20
C SER A 114 17.54 11.63 -9.12
N LEU A 115 17.94 10.97 -8.03
CA LEU A 115 17.70 9.54 -7.84
C LEU A 115 16.32 9.29 -7.20
N GLY A 116 15.66 8.21 -7.63
CA GLY A 116 14.52 7.68 -6.89
C GLY A 116 14.96 7.08 -5.55
N PRO A 117 14.01 6.86 -4.62
CA PRO A 117 14.33 6.32 -3.30
C PRO A 117 14.90 4.89 -3.34
N THR A 118 14.67 4.16 -4.42
CA THR A 118 15.16 2.80 -4.66
C THR A 118 15.85 2.74 -6.02
N LEU A 119 17.08 2.25 -6.05
CA LEU A 119 17.90 2.23 -7.27
C LEU A 119 17.77 0.91 -8.04
N VAL A 120 17.57 -0.21 -7.35
CA VAL A 120 17.51 -1.53 -7.97
C VAL A 120 16.25 -2.26 -7.49
N TYR A 121 15.52 -2.81 -8.46
CA TYR A 121 14.41 -3.73 -8.24
C TYR A 121 14.81 -5.10 -8.74
N CYS A 122 14.50 -6.12 -7.95
CA CYS A 122 14.70 -7.52 -8.29
C CYS A 122 13.38 -8.26 -8.14
N PHE A 123 13.01 -9.03 -9.15
CA PHE A 123 11.89 -9.96 -9.12
C PHE A 123 12.46 -11.36 -9.15
N TRP A 124 12.14 -12.18 -8.17
CA TRP A 124 12.74 -13.49 -7.99
C TRP A 124 11.74 -14.53 -7.45
N HIS A 125 12.21 -15.73 -7.31
CA HIS A 125 11.46 -16.83 -6.73
C HIS A 125 11.81 -16.98 -5.25
N SER A 126 10.81 -17.20 -4.39
CA SER A 126 11.04 -17.65 -3.02
C SER A 126 11.44 -19.14 -2.97
N ASP A 127 11.12 -19.89 -4.02
CA ASP A 127 11.45 -21.31 -4.19
C ASP A 127 11.69 -21.58 -5.70
N GLU A 128 12.70 -22.38 -6.02
CA GLU A 128 13.11 -22.68 -7.40
C GLU A 128 12.04 -23.45 -8.20
N THR A 129 11.11 -24.10 -7.54
CA THR A 129 10.02 -24.86 -8.18
C THR A 129 8.86 -23.97 -8.65
N ILE A 130 8.82 -22.70 -8.20
CA ILE A 130 7.75 -21.75 -8.53
C ILE A 130 7.97 -21.18 -9.95
N LYS A 131 6.97 -21.39 -10.82
CA LYS A 131 7.04 -20.93 -12.21
C LYS A 131 7.05 -19.41 -12.37
N ASN A 132 6.26 -18.70 -11.57
CA ASN A 132 6.11 -17.24 -11.66
C ASN A 132 6.81 -16.58 -10.45
N HIS A 133 7.61 -15.56 -10.69
CA HIS A 133 8.23 -14.79 -9.62
C HIS A 133 7.18 -14.34 -8.60
N ASP A 134 7.40 -14.65 -7.35
CA ASP A 134 6.50 -14.37 -6.23
C ASP A 134 7.10 -13.40 -5.21
N LEU A 135 8.39 -13.08 -5.36
CA LEU A 135 9.14 -12.20 -4.47
C LEU A 135 9.61 -10.96 -5.23
N GLN A 136 9.39 -9.79 -4.66
CA GLN A 136 10.02 -8.55 -5.09
C GLN A 136 10.98 -8.07 -4.01
N MET A 137 12.12 -7.58 -4.45
CA MET A 137 13.14 -7.02 -3.58
C MET A 137 13.59 -5.67 -4.11
N THR A 138 14.04 -4.81 -3.20
CA THR A 138 14.61 -3.51 -3.54
C THR A 138 15.94 -3.33 -2.83
N PHE A 139 16.90 -2.69 -3.51
CA PHE A 139 18.15 -2.27 -2.93
C PHE A 139 18.24 -0.75 -2.94
N THR A 140 18.57 -0.19 -1.78
CA THR A 140 18.76 1.24 -1.58
C THR A 140 20.11 1.45 -0.89
N PRO A 141 21.05 2.24 -1.46
CA PRO A 141 22.33 2.56 -0.81
C PRO A 141 22.14 3.65 0.26
N ALA A 142 21.18 3.42 1.12
CA ALA A 142 20.85 4.23 2.28
C ALA A 142 20.24 3.36 3.38
N SER A 143 20.44 3.74 4.63
CA SER A 143 19.79 3.15 5.78
C SER A 143 18.81 4.13 6.43
N TYR A 144 17.87 3.58 7.17
CA TYR A 144 16.79 4.30 7.85
C TYR A 144 16.82 3.95 9.34
N PRO A 145 16.44 4.89 10.23
CA PRO A 145 16.25 4.56 11.63
C PRO A 145 15.18 3.48 11.81
N GLU A 146 15.31 2.72 12.86
CA GLU A 146 14.33 1.69 13.23
C GLU A 146 12.92 2.29 13.34
N GLY A 147 11.92 1.61 12.76
CA GLY A 147 10.52 2.04 12.79
C GLY A 147 10.20 3.31 11.98
N ASN A 148 11.18 3.94 11.33
CA ASN A 148 11.00 5.14 10.54
C ASN A 148 11.32 4.92 9.06
N GLN A 149 10.38 5.22 8.19
CA GLN A 149 10.58 5.18 6.74
C GLN A 149 10.77 6.56 6.09
N ALA A 150 10.51 7.63 6.84
CA ALA A 150 10.48 8.98 6.30
C ALA A 150 11.81 9.74 6.40
N GLY A 151 12.76 9.26 7.21
CA GLY A 151 14.05 9.91 7.41
C GLY A 151 15.22 8.97 7.17
N LEU A 152 16.33 9.50 6.68
CA LEU A 152 17.59 8.74 6.56
C LEU A 152 18.31 8.69 7.90
N ASP A 153 18.95 7.56 8.18
CA ASP A 153 19.84 7.40 9.34
C ASP A 153 21.05 8.35 9.24
N THR A 154 21.70 8.58 10.36
CA THR A 154 22.91 9.41 10.43
C THR A 154 24.16 8.68 9.95
N GLU A 155 24.21 7.37 10.17
CA GLU A 155 25.35 6.53 9.83
C GLU A 155 25.21 5.89 8.45
N PRO A 156 26.35 5.64 7.76
CA PRO A 156 26.34 5.05 6.44
C PRO A 156 25.82 3.61 6.46
N GLY A 157 24.96 3.31 5.49
CA GLY A 157 24.38 1.98 5.38
C GLY A 157 23.65 1.77 4.06
N PHE A 158 23.22 0.54 3.83
CA PHE A 158 22.31 0.18 2.76
C PHE A 158 21.15 -0.65 3.30
N SER A 159 20.08 -0.70 2.53
CA SER A 159 18.89 -1.50 2.87
C SER A 159 18.49 -2.40 1.73
N ILE A 160 18.07 -3.62 2.07
CA ILE A 160 17.37 -4.54 1.18
C ILE A 160 15.99 -4.77 1.79
N ALA A 161 14.93 -4.45 1.04
CA ALA A 161 13.57 -4.76 1.44
C ALA A 161 13.01 -5.85 0.54
N ALA A 162 12.29 -6.81 1.12
CA ALA A 162 11.70 -7.92 0.41
C ALA A 162 10.22 -8.07 0.79
N TRP A 163 9.37 -8.42 -0.19
CA TRP A 163 7.95 -8.69 0.03
C TRP A 163 7.40 -9.66 -1.01
N GLN A 164 6.38 -10.39 -0.57
CA GLN A 164 5.59 -11.24 -1.47
C GLN A 164 4.79 -10.37 -2.44
N GLN A 165 4.78 -10.74 -3.74
CA GLN A 165 4.07 -9.98 -4.76
C GLN A 165 2.55 -10.18 -4.76
N ARG A 166 2.08 -11.34 -4.34
CA ARG A 166 0.65 -11.71 -4.37
C ARG A 166 0.20 -12.25 -3.02
N PRO A 167 0.18 -11.41 -1.94
CA PRO A 167 -0.22 -11.86 -0.61
C PRO A 167 -1.65 -12.41 -0.59
N GLU A 168 -1.84 -13.47 0.19
CA GLU A 168 -3.12 -14.13 0.40
C GLU A 168 -3.86 -13.62 1.64
N SER A 169 -3.13 -13.03 2.59
CA SER A 169 -3.71 -12.43 3.80
C SER A 169 -4.74 -11.38 3.47
N LEU A 170 -5.91 -11.46 4.10
CA LEU A 170 -7.04 -10.57 3.87
C LEU A 170 -7.36 -9.76 5.13
N GLY A 171 -7.44 -8.47 4.95
CA GLY A 171 -7.85 -7.54 5.96
C GLY A 171 -9.18 -6.85 5.66
N TRP A 172 -9.42 -5.75 6.40
CA TRP A 172 -10.63 -4.95 6.23
C TRP A 172 -10.43 -3.51 6.71
N VAL A 173 -11.34 -2.63 6.25
CA VAL A 173 -11.45 -1.22 6.66
C VAL A 173 -12.89 -0.97 7.09
N ASN A 174 -13.09 -0.56 8.34
CA ASN A 174 -14.41 -0.26 8.89
C ASN A 174 -14.44 1.13 9.52
N VAL A 175 -15.55 1.82 9.36
CA VAL A 175 -15.79 3.05 10.12
C VAL A 175 -15.84 2.76 11.61
N LYS A 176 -15.45 3.75 12.42
CA LYS A 176 -15.45 3.69 13.87
C LYS A 176 -16.61 4.49 14.48
N SER A 177 -17.14 5.43 13.71
CA SER A 177 -18.35 6.21 14.02
C SER A 177 -18.98 6.77 12.74
N SER A 178 -20.03 7.57 12.89
CA SER A 178 -20.64 8.33 11.79
C SER A 178 -19.91 9.64 11.46
N ASP A 179 -18.87 10.02 12.23
CA ASP A 179 -18.05 11.22 11.97
C ASP A 179 -17.11 10.97 10.77
N PRO A 180 -17.25 11.72 9.66
CA PRO A 180 -16.39 11.56 8.48
C PRO A 180 -14.92 11.96 8.73
N PHE A 181 -14.62 12.67 9.82
CA PHE A 181 -13.25 13.05 10.17
C PHE A 181 -12.57 12.06 11.10
N GLU A 182 -13.32 11.14 11.69
CA GLU A 182 -12.72 10.07 12.47
C GLU A 182 -12.06 9.04 11.55
N LYS A 183 -10.79 8.73 11.84
CA LYS A 183 -10.03 7.73 11.06
C LYS A 183 -10.68 6.36 11.17
N PRO A 184 -10.86 5.63 10.08
CA PRO A 184 -11.40 4.27 10.12
C PRO A 184 -10.46 3.31 10.83
N ILE A 185 -10.98 2.18 11.27
CA ILE A 185 -10.19 1.04 11.73
C ILE A 185 -9.66 0.32 10.49
N ILE A 186 -8.34 0.19 10.41
CA ILE A 186 -7.65 -0.52 9.33
C ILE A 186 -7.02 -1.76 9.94
N GLN A 187 -7.45 -2.93 9.50
CA GLN A 187 -6.95 -4.23 9.97
C GLN A 187 -6.41 -5.02 8.78
N PRO A 188 -5.10 -4.95 8.50
CA PRO A 188 -4.53 -5.62 7.34
C PRO A 188 -4.43 -7.14 7.49
N ASN A 189 -4.31 -7.65 8.71
CA ASN A 189 -4.07 -9.08 9.03
C ASN A 189 -2.80 -9.63 8.34
N TYR A 190 -1.74 -8.83 8.28
CA TYR A 190 -0.47 -9.26 7.69
C TYR A 190 -0.03 -10.61 8.24
N LEU A 191 0.56 -11.45 7.38
CA LEU A 191 1.10 -12.76 7.73
C LEU A 191 0.06 -13.71 8.37
N SER A 192 -1.24 -13.51 8.10
CA SER A 192 -2.28 -14.46 8.54
C SER A 192 -2.35 -15.71 7.67
N ALA A 193 -1.95 -15.62 6.40
CA ALA A 193 -1.87 -16.77 5.50
C ALA A 193 -0.49 -17.46 5.62
N PRO A 194 -0.44 -18.79 5.70
CA PRO A 194 0.83 -19.54 5.80
C PRO A 194 1.80 -19.27 4.64
N GLU A 195 1.28 -19.11 3.43
CA GLU A 195 2.10 -18.81 2.25
C GLU A 195 2.78 -17.44 2.37
N ASP A 196 2.10 -16.43 2.92
CA ASP A 196 2.69 -15.12 3.17
C ASP A 196 3.83 -15.19 4.18
N GLN A 197 3.69 -16.04 5.21
CA GLN A 197 4.74 -16.29 6.19
C GLN A 197 5.95 -16.93 5.52
N ARG A 198 5.73 -17.99 4.73
CA ARG A 198 6.79 -18.72 4.04
C ARG A 198 7.57 -17.81 3.09
N VAL A 199 6.89 -17.10 2.20
CA VAL A 199 7.55 -16.23 1.21
C VAL A 199 8.29 -15.07 1.89
N THR A 200 7.75 -14.53 2.98
CA THR A 200 8.41 -13.46 3.75
C THR A 200 9.70 -13.95 4.38
N VAL A 201 9.68 -15.13 5.00
CA VAL A 201 10.90 -15.74 5.60
C VAL A 201 11.95 -16.02 4.54
N GLU A 202 11.57 -16.58 3.39
CA GLU A 202 12.52 -16.80 2.28
C GLU A 202 13.07 -15.48 1.72
N GLY A 203 12.26 -14.42 1.67
CA GLY A 203 12.69 -13.07 1.31
C GLY A 203 13.77 -12.52 2.25
N ILE A 204 13.64 -12.77 3.57
CA ILE A 204 14.66 -12.40 4.56
C ILE A 204 15.95 -13.20 4.33
N ARG A 205 15.86 -14.53 4.16
CA ARG A 205 17.01 -15.40 3.88
C ARG A 205 17.76 -14.96 2.63
N LEU A 206 17.02 -14.72 1.56
CA LEU A 206 17.62 -14.25 0.30
C LEU A 206 18.28 -12.88 0.46
N SER A 207 17.68 -11.97 1.20
CA SER A 207 18.27 -10.66 1.49
C SER A 207 19.58 -10.78 2.26
N ARG A 208 19.66 -11.66 3.25
CA ARG A 208 20.90 -11.98 3.97
C ARG A 208 21.95 -12.56 3.03
N LYS A 209 21.56 -13.54 2.21
CA LYS A 209 22.47 -14.14 1.20
C LYS A 209 23.05 -13.08 0.28
N LEU A 210 22.23 -12.11 -0.19
CA LEU A 210 22.70 -11.04 -1.06
C LEU A 210 23.70 -10.10 -0.34
N MET A 211 23.47 -9.74 0.92
CA MET A 211 24.40 -8.92 1.72
C MET A 211 25.79 -9.54 1.81
N HIS A 212 25.86 -10.88 1.88
CA HIS A 212 27.10 -11.64 2.05
C HIS A 212 27.73 -12.12 0.74
N THR A 213 27.20 -11.71 -0.42
CA THR A 213 27.84 -11.99 -1.72
C THR A 213 29.19 -11.28 -1.84
N ASN A 214 30.08 -11.80 -2.68
CA ASN A 214 31.41 -11.19 -2.93
C ASN A 214 31.30 -9.73 -3.40
N ALA A 215 30.19 -9.36 -4.07
CA ALA A 215 29.96 -8.01 -4.55
C ALA A 215 29.70 -7.00 -3.43
N LEU A 216 28.95 -7.37 -2.41
CA LEU A 216 28.52 -6.49 -1.32
C LEU A 216 29.35 -6.67 -0.04
N SER A 217 29.83 -7.88 0.27
CA SER A 217 30.52 -8.20 1.51
C SER A 217 31.79 -7.37 1.75
N LYS A 218 32.48 -6.93 0.70
CA LYS A 218 33.67 -6.06 0.80
C LYS A 218 33.33 -4.68 1.37
N TYR A 219 32.09 -4.24 1.22
CA TYR A 219 31.57 -2.97 1.75
C TYR A 219 30.80 -3.14 3.05
N LEU A 220 30.29 -4.36 3.33
CA LEU A 220 29.55 -4.66 4.54
C LEU A 220 30.49 -4.66 5.77
N ASP A 221 30.17 -3.84 6.75
CA ASP A 221 30.83 -3.90 8.06
C ASP A 221 30.11 -4.95 8.93
N HIS A 222 28.83 -4.78 9.14
CA HIS A 222 27.98 -5.74 9.84
C HIS A 222 26.52 -5.60 9.44
N GLU A 223 25.75 -6.68 9.64
CA GLU A 223 24.29 -6.66 9.58
C GLU A 223 23.75 -5.94 10.81
N LEU A 224 23.04 -4.82 10.61
CA LEU A 224 22.40 -4.07 11.69
C LEU A 224 21.03 -4.67 12.01
N TYR A 225 20.22 -4.94 10.99
CA TYR A 225 18.89 -5.54 11.11
C TYR A 225 18.75 -6.70 10.14
N PRO A 226 18.25 -7.84 10.65
CA PRO A 226 17.86 -8.15 12.02
C PRO A 226 19.04 -8.27 13.02
N GLY A 227 20.28 -8.33 12.53
CA GLY A 227 21.50 -8.38 13.33
C GLY A 227 21.98 -9.81 13.62
N LYS A 228 23.26 -9.92 14.04
CA LYS A 228 23.96 -11.20 14.24
C LYS A 228 23.35 -12.11 15.33
N GLY A 229 22.54 -11.55 16.23
CA GLY A 229 21.87 -12.30 17.30
C GLY A 229 20.65 -13.08 16.86
N VAL A 230 20.14 -12.83 15.65
CA VAL A 230 18.98 -13.52 15.09
C VAL A 230 19.46 -14.68 14.21
N GLY A 231 19.01 -15.89 14.53
CA GLY A 231 19.30 -17.11 13.77
C GLY A 231 18.64 -17.11 12.40
N ASP A 232 18.59 -18.28 11.77
CA ASP A 232 18.02 -18.48 10.44
C ASP A 232 16.86 -19.50 10.45
N SER A 233 16.35 -19.84 11.65
CA SER A 233 15.17 -20.69 11.78
C SER A 233 13.92 -19.95 11.28
N PHE A 234 12.94 -20.73 10.85
CA PHE A 234 11.68 -20.18 10.34
C PHE A 234 11.00 -19.27 11.37
N ASP A 235 10.91 -19.73 12.61
CA ASP A 235 10.19 -19.03 13.67
C ASP A 235 10.89 -17.71 14.06
N GLU A 236 12.23 -17.71 14.23
CA GLU A 236 13.00 -16.50 14.52
C GLU A 236 12.82 -15.44 13.42
N LEU A 237 12.89 -15.83 12.15
CA LEU A 237 12.72 -14.89 11.03
C LEU A 237 11.28 -14.41 10.87
N LEU A 238 10.30 -15.29 11.18
CA LEU A 238 8.89 -14.89 11.18
C LEU A 238 8.59 -13.91 12.32
N ASP A 239 9.18 -14.07 13.49
CA ASP A 239 9.02 -13.13 14.60
C ASP A 239 9.65 -11.77 14.27
N ILE A 240 10.82 -11.74 13.63
CA ILE A 240 11.39 -10.51 13.07
C ILE A 240 10.47 -9.87 12.05
N ALA A 241 9.86 -10.67 11.16
CA ALA A 241 8.90 -10.14 10.20
C ALA A 241 7.69 -9.51 10.90
N ARG A 242 7.15 -10.14 11.93
CA ARG A 242 6.01 -9.61 12.72
C ARG A 242 6.35 -8.34 13.47
N GLU A 243 7.56 -8.26 14.05
CA GLU A 243 8.02 -7.11 14.83
C GLU A 243 8.36 -5.91 13.94
N ARG A 244 9.01 -6.15 12.79
CA ARG A 244 9.69 -5.10 12.01
C ARG A 244 9.15 -4.88 10.61
N GLY A 245 8.23 -5.71 10.17
CA GLY A 245 7.63 -5.55 8.84
C GLY A 245 6.74 -4.32 8.77
N LEU A 246 6.64 -3.75 7.58
CA LEU A 246 5.98 -2.48 7.32
C LEU A 246 5.15 -2.55 6.04
N THR A 247 4.12 -1.74 5.97
CA THR A 247 3.35 -1.54 4.73
C THR A 247 4.21 -0.97 3.61
N CYS A 248 3.98 -1.41 2.37
CA CYS A 248 4.50 -0.74 1.17
C CYS A 248 3.59 0.39 0.70
N TYR A 249 2.50 0.70 1.41
CA TYR A 249 1.46 1.64 0.99
C TYR A 249 0.79 1.23 -0.34
N HIS A 250 0.61 -0.07 -0.53
CA HIS A 250 -0.03 -0.67 -1.70
C HIS A 250 -1.43 -1.22 -1.36
N GLN A 251 -2.18 -0.51 -0.52
CA GLN A 251 -3.53 -0.93 -0.11
C GLN A 251 -4.46 -0.98 -1.31
N MET A 252 -5.24 -2.08 -1.41
CA MET A 252 -6.19 -2.29 -2.49
C MET A 252 -7.36 -3.19 -2.06
N GLY A 253 -8.36 -3.32 -2.93
CA GLY A 253 -9.37 -4.39 -2.90
C GLY A 253 -10.60 -4.16 -2.02
N THR A 254 -10.69 -3.07 -1.28
CA THR A 254 -11.76 -2.80 -0.29
C THR A 254 -13.12 -2.42 -0.87
N CYS A 255 -13.21 -2.20 -2.19
CA CYS A 255 -14.44 -2.06 -2.96
C CYS A 255 -14.38 -2.99 -4.17
N ARG A 256 -14.04 -4.23 -3.96
CA ARG A 256 -13.66 -5.25 -4.95
C ARG A 256 -14.67 -5.33 -6.12
N MET A 257 -14.13 -5.35 -7.35
CA MET A 257 -14.92 -5.59 -8.57
C MET A 257 -15.30 -7.08 -8.68
N GLY A 258 -16.50 -7.32 -9.13
CA GLY A 258 -17.00 -8.67 -9.41
C GLY A 258 -18.45 -8.69 -9.85
N PRO A 259 -18.99 -9.86 -10.24
CA PRO A 259 -20.38 -10.00 -10.64
C PRO A 259 -21.33 -9.78 -9.45
N SER A 260 -22.56 -9.34 -9.73
CA SER A 260 -23.58 -9.07 -8.70
C SER A 260 -23.99 -10.32 -7.86
N ALA A 261 -23.77 -11.50 -8.41
CA ALA A 261 -24.01 -12.77 -7.67
C ALA A 261 -22.95 -13.02 -6.58
N ASP A 262 -21.80 -12.39 -6.65
CA ASP A 262 -20.76 -12.47 -5.63
C ASP A 262 -21.04 -11.45 -4.51
N LYS A 263 -21.48 -11.94 -3.35
CA LYS A 263 -21.83 -11.11 -2.19
C LYS A 263 -20.66 -10.27 -1.65
N THR A 264 -19.43 -10.60 -2.03
CA THR A 264 -18.24 -9.86 -1.62
C THR A 264 -17.82 -8.81 -2.67
N ALA A 265 -18.46 -8.77 -3.84
CA ALA A 265 -18.25 -7.74 -4.83
C ALA A 265 -18.98 -6.45 -4.45
N VAL A 266 -18.33 -5.31 -4.69
CA VAL A 266 -18.88 -3.98 -4.40
C VAL A 266 -19.25 -3.25 -5.68
N VAL A 267 -18.45 -3.42 -6.74
CA VAL A 267 -18.70 -2.76 -8.03
C VAL A 267 -18.74 -3.76 -9.18
N SER A 268 -19.49 -3.40 -10.21
CA SER A 268 -19.58 -4.14 -11.48
C SER A 268 -18.34 -3.95 -12.36
N ASN A 269 -18.31 -4.61 -13.53
CA ASN A 269 -17.26 -4.40 -14.55
C ASN A 269 -17.28 -2.99 -15.15
N GLU A 270 -18.40 -2.27 -15.05
CA GLU A 270 -18.53 -0.85 -15.41
C GLU A 270 -18.19 0.06 -14.22
N LEU A 271 -17.68 -0.49 -13.12
CA LEU A 271 -17.27 0.21 -11.90
C LEU A 271 -18.44 0.84 -11.12
N LYS A 272 -19.68 0.50 -11.45
CA LYS A 272 -20.90 0.95 -10.76
C LYS A 272 -21.08 0.17 -9.45
N VAL A 273 -21.42 0.87 -8.38
CA VAL A 273 -21.72 0.26 -7.08
C VAL A 273 -22.99 -0.59 -7.19
N HIS A 274 -22.93 -1.86 -6.80
CA HIS A 274 -24.08 -2.75 -6.84
C HIS A 274 -25.24 -2.22 -5.98
N GLY A 275 -26.45 -2.18 -6.56
CA GLY A 275 -27.67 -1.80 -5.87
C GLY A 275 -27.85 -0.29 -5.60
N ILE A 276 -26.92 0.55 -6.05
CA ILE A 276 -27.04 2.00 -5.95
C ILE A 276 -26.80 2.62 -7.34
N GLU A 277 -27.70 3.47 -7.75
CA GLU A 277 -27.58 4.19 -9.03
C GLU A 277 -26.70 5.44 -8.90
N ASN A 278 -26.14 5.88 -10.01
CA ASN A 278 -25.37 7.11 -10.18
C ASN A 278 -24.14 7.24 -9.27
N ILE A 279 -23.48 6.12 -8.95
CA ILE A 279 -22.24 6.11 -8.22
C ILE A 279 -21.28 5.05 -8.72
N ARG A 280 -20.02 5.43 -8.89
CA ARG A 280 -18.89 4.54 -9.24
C ARG A 280 -17.76 4.66 -8.25
N VAL A 281 -16.94 3.61 -8.17
CA VAL A 281 -15.64 3.66 -7.51
C VAL A 281 -14.55 3.46 -8.56
N VAL A 282 -13.58 4.38 -8.60
CA VAL A 282 -12.54 4.43 -9.63
C VAL A 282 -11.19 4.68 -8.94
N ASP A 283 -10.65 3.67 -8.30
CA ASP A 283 -9.33 3.68 -7.66
C ASP A 283 -8.85 2.26 -7.35
N ALA A 284 -7.75 2.11 -6.63
CA ALA A 284 -7.19 0.80 -6.29
C ALA A 284 -8.11 -0.09 -5.43
N SER A 285 -9.15 0.47 -4.80
CA SER A 285 -10.08 -0.32 -3.99
C SER A 285 -10.88 -1.35 -4.81
N ILE A 286 -11.03 -1.12 -6.12
CA ILE A 286 -11.78 -2.04 -6.98
C ILE A 286 -11.01 -3.29 -7.38
N MET A 287 -9.69 -3.33 -7.21
CA MET A 287 -8.86 -4.47 -7.64
C MET A 287 -9.33 -5.76 -6.96
N PRO A 288 -9.64 -6.83 -7.71
CA PRO A 288 -10.15 -8.07 -7.11
C PRO A 288 -9.06 -8.90 -6.43
N THR A 289 -7.83 -8.83 -6.93
CA THR A 289 -6.65 -9.53 -6.41
C THR A 289 -5.44 -8.61 -6.45
N MET A 290 -4.44 -8.89 -5.62
CA MET A 290 -3.21 -8.13 -5.61
C MET A 290 -2.45 -8.28 -6.94
N LEU A 291 -2.03 -7.15 -7.50
CA LEU A 291 -1.14 -7.12 -8.66
C LEU A 291 0.29 -7.43 -8.22
N SER A 292 1.04 -8.08 -9.11
CA SER A 292 2.49 -8.18 -8.95
C SER A 292 3.12 -6.80 -9.15
N ALA A 293 4.15 -6.48 -8.36
CA ALA A 293 4.83 -5.18 -8.33
C ALA A 293 3.98 -4.01 -7.76
N ASN A 294 4.49 -2.78 -7.93
CA ASN A 294 3.88 -1.57 -7.36
C ASN A 294 2.53 -1.24 -8.00
N LEU A 295 1.58 -0.74 -7.22
CA LEU A 295 0.20 -0.55 -7.68
C LEU A 295 -0.05 0.73 -8.48
N ASN A 296 0.90 1.67 -8.56
CA ASN A 296 0.67 2.97 -9.19
C ASN A 296 0.23 2.86 -10.65
N ALA A 297 0.91 2.01 -11.45
CA ALA A 297 0.55 1.79 -12.84
C ALA A 297 -0.87 1.19 -12.99
N GLY A 298 -1.24 0.25 -12.10
CA GLY A 298 -2.58 -0.31 -12.04
C GLY A 298 -3.65 0.73 -11.70
N ALA A 299 -3.37 1.62 -10.74
CA ALA A 299 -4.29 2.70 -10.38
C ALA A 299 -4.48 3.71 -11.54
N MET A 300 -3.40 4.07 -12.23
CA MET A 300 -3.47 4.92 -13.42
C MET A 300 -4.28 4.25 -14.55
N MET A 301 -4.05 2.97 -14.81
CA MET A 301 -4.80 2.19 -15.79
C MET A 301 -6.30 2.14 -15.48
N ILE A 302 -6.67 2.00 -14.19
CA ILE A 302 -8.06 2.03 -13.74
C ILE A 302 -8.68 3.38 -14.09
N GLY A 303 -8.02 4.50 -13.81
CA GLY A 303 -8.50 5.84 -14.12
C GLY A 303 -8.69 6.05 -15.63
N GLU A 304 -7.72 5.65 -16.45
CA GLU A 304 -7.78 5.75 -17.91
C GLU A 304 -8.93 4.89 -18.49
N LYS A 305 -9.02 3.63 -18.05
CA LYS A 305 -10.09 2.73 -18.49
C LYS A 305 -11.49 3.24 -18.09
N ALA A 306 -11.63 3.73 -16.85
CA ALA A 306 -12.88 4.30 -16.36
C ALA A 306 -13.33 5.52 -17.18
N SER A 307 -12.40 6.41 -17.52
CA SER A 307 -12.65 7.55 -18.40
C SER A 307 -13.27 7.10 -19.72
N GLY A 308 -12.68 6.09 -20.36
CA GLY A 308 -13.21 5.52 -21.62
C GLY A 308 -14.59 4.87 -21.48
N ILE A 309 -14.90 4.24 -20.33
CA ILE A 309 -16.22 3.66 -20.04
C ILE A 309 -17.27 4.77 -19.89
N ILE A 310 -16.98 5.78 -19.05
CA ILE A 310 -17.90 6.89 -18.76
C ILE A 310 -18.22 7.72 -20.01
N LEU A 311 -17.24 7.94 -20.88
CA LEU A 311 -17.43 8.69 -22.11
C LEU A 311 -18.29 7.96 -23.16
N LYS A 312 -18.32 6.63 -23.14
CA LYS A 312 -19.17 5.83 -24.06
C LYS A 312 -20.64 5.76 -23.65
N GLU A 313 -20.96 6.07 -22.39
CA GLU A 313 -22.32 6.11 -21.87
C GLU A 313 -23.01 7.46 -22.07
N LYS A 314 -22.51 8.28 -23.02
CA LYS A 314 -23.10 9.59 -23.42
C LYS A 314 -24.33 9.41 -24.25
#